data_a05b74db0bd8775bbb815f8c669f91af
#
_entry.id   a05b74db0bd8775bbb815f8c669f91af
#
_cell.length_a   1.000
_cell.length_b   1.000
_cell.length_c   1.000
_cell.angle_alpha   90.00
_cell.angle_beta   90.00
_cell.angle_gamma   90.00
#
_symmetry.space_group_name_H-M   'P 1'
#
loop_
_entity.id
_entity.type
_entity.pdbx_description
1 polymer ?
#
loop_
_entity_poly.entity_id
_entity_poly.type
_entity_poly.pdbx_seq_one_letter_code
_entity_poly.pdbx_strand_id
1 'polypeptide(L)'
;MIILGYGDKKIENQLDAFQKKYPDKLSVNPTFDETFAHMIEAGTDFFLMPSQFEPCGMNQMYSLRYGTIPIVYKVGGLADTIQEINIDEQSGNGFVFEKYTSREMVRAIKRALKLYKKTEELHTIIVRVMKEDFSWDVSTDQYLDIYHKILI
;
A
#
# COMPACT_ATOMS: atom_id res chain seq x y z
N MET A 1 -2.13 -14.12 -4.78
CA MET A 1 -1.45 -13.31 -3.77
C MET A 1 0.02 -13.70 -3.74
N ILE A 2 0.93 -12.74 -3.70
CA ILE A 2 2.37 -12.96 -3.59
C ILE A 2 2.82 -12.38 -2.26
N ILE A 3 3.66 -13.10 -1.52
CA ILE A 3 4.30 -12.62 -0.29
C ILE A 3 5.81 -12.72 -0.50
N LEU A 4 6.52 -11.62 -0.28
CA LEU A 4 7.97 -11.54 -0.34
C LEU A 4 8.48 -11.01 1.00
N GLY A 5 9.45 -11.69 1.59
CA GLY A 5 10.06 -11.30 2.85
C GLY A 5 10.30 -12.48 3.77
N TYR A 6 11.11 -12.27 4.79
CA TYR A 6 11.45 -13.28 5.80
C TYR A 6 11.22 -12.71 7.22
N GLY A 7 11.10 -13.56 8.21
CA GLY A 7 10.87 -13.13 9.58
C GLY A 7 10.77 -14.28 10.58
N ASP A 8 9.75 -14.26 11.41
CA ASP A 8 9.52 -15.30 12.40
C ASP A 8 9.26 -16.67 11.74
N LYS A 9 10.06 -17.68 12.13
CA LYS A 9 9.99 -19.01 11.56
C LYS A 9 8.64 -19.71 11.72
N LYS A 10 7.90 -19.39 12.78
CA LYS A 10 6.56 -19.96 12.99
C LYS A 10 5.58 -19.40 11.95
N ILE A 11 5.71 -18.10 11.63
CA ILE A 11 4.88 -17.47 10.60
C ILE A 11 5.27 -17.99 9.22
N GLU A 12 6.57 -18.07 8.89
CA GLU A 12 7.05 -18.64 7.62
C GLU A 12 6.51 -20.05 7.40
N ASN A 13 6.59 -20.93 8.42
CA ASN A 13 6.07 -22.30 8.34
C ASN A 13 4.55 -22.34 8.10
N GLN A 14 3.79 -21.42 8.71
CA GLN A 14 2.35 -21.31 8.46
C GLN A 14 2.06 -20.87 7.03
N LEU A 15 2.80 -19.89 6.53
CA LEU A 15 2.67 -19.40 5.15
C LEU A 15 3.01 -20.49 4.13
N ASP A 16 4.08 -21.27 4.37
CA ASP A 16 4.43 -22.42 3.53
C ASP A 16 3.32 -23.49 3.51
N ALA A 17 2.73 -23.79 4.66
CA ALA A 17 1.60 -24.70 4.74
C ALA A 17 0.38 -24.19 3.97
N PHE A 18 0.11 -22.87 4.01
CA PHE A 18 -0.96 -22.28 3.23
C PHE A 18 -0.66 -22.29 1.73
N GLN A 19 0.57 -22.01 1.30
CA GLN A 19 0.98 -22.12 -0.10
C GLN A 19 0.76 -23.55 -0.63
N LYS A 20 1.17 -24.57 0.11
CA LYS A 20 0.94 -25.98 -0.24
C LYS A 20 -0.55 -26.31 -0.37
N LYS A 21 -1.39 -25.70 0.47
CA LYS A 21 -2.85 -25.90 0.42
C LYS A 21 -3.52 -25.15 -0.72
N TYR A 22 -2.95 -24.02 -1.15
CA TYR A 22 -3.53 -23.14 -2.18
C TYR A 22 -2.49 -22.73 -3.23
N PRO A 23 -1.87 -23.69 -3.95
CA PRO A 23 -0.71 -23.43 -4.81
C PRO A 23 -1.01 -22.45 -5.96
N ASP A 24 -2.25 -22.46 -6.47
CA ASP A 24 -2.66 -21.57 -7.56
C ASP A 24 -3.07 -20.16 -7.07
N LYS A 25 -3.09 -19.92 -5.75
CA LYS A 25 -3.60 -18.66 -5.18
C LYS A 25 -2.61 -17.91 -4.32
N LEU A 26 -1.58 -18.59 -3.83
CA LEU A 26 -0.60 -18.04 -2.91
C LEU A 26 0.81 -18.47 -3.32
N SER A 27 1.70 -17.50 -3.49
CA SER A 27 3.14 -17.69 -3.62
C SER A 27 3.85 -17.01 -2.46
N VAL A 28 4.72 -17.74 -1.77
CA VAL A 28 5.51 -17.24 -0.64
C VAL A 28 6.99 -17.35 -1.00
N ASN A 29 7.69 -16.23 -0.94
CA ASN A 29 9.11 -16.12 -1.25
C ASN A 29 9.84 -15.60 -0.01
N PRO A 30 10.42 -16.49 0.84
CA PRO A 30 11.06 -16.10 2.08
C PRO A 30 12.48 -15.58 1.85
N THR A 31 12.62 -14.54 1.04
CA THR A 31 13.88 -13.88 0.70
C THR A 31 13.71 -12.38 0.74
N PHE A 32 14.83 -11.66 0.76
CA PHE A 32 14.84 -10.23 0.47
C PHE A 32 15.43 -10.04 -0.93
N ASP A 33 14.65 -9.48 -1.83
CA ASP A 33 15.05 -9.17 -3.20
C ASP A 33 14.34 -7.88 -3.63
N GLU A 34 15.09 -6.79 -3.70
CA GLU A 34 14.58 -5.46 -4.02
C GLU A 34 14.04 -5.39 -5.45
N THR A 35 14.74 -6.00 -6.40
CA THR A 35 14.31 -6.04 -7.81
C THR A 35 12.97 -6.78 -7.92
N PHE A 36 12.87 -7.93 -7.26
CA PHE A 36 11.63 -8.71 -7.26
C PHE A 36 10.50 -7.99 -6.52
N ALA A 37 10.80 -7.25 -5.44
CA ALA A 37 9.82 -6.41 -4.76
C ALA A 37 9.18 -5.38 -5.71
N HIS A 38 10.00 -4.64 -6.45
CA HIS A 38 9.51 -3.68 -7.45
C HIS A 38 8.73 -4.35 -8.59
N MET A 39 9.13 -5.54 -9.01
CA MET A 39 8.37 -6.31 -10.02
C MET A 39 7.00 -6.72 -9.50
N ILE A 40 6.91 -7.13 -8.23
CA ILE A 40 5.62 -7.44 -7.58
C ILE A 40 4.77 -6.19 -7.49
N GLU A 41 5.31 -5.08 -7.00
CA GLU A 41 4.59 -3.82 -6.88
C GLU A 41 4.07 -3.34 -8.24
N ALA A 42 4.89 -3.40 -9.28
CA ALA A 42 4.51 -2.99 -10.63
C ALA A 42 3.50 -3.93 -11.31
N GLY A 43 3.46 -5.20 -10.90
CA GLY A 43 2.65 -6.24 -11.53
C GLY A 43 1.36 -6.60 -10.80
N THR A 44 1.02 -5.90 -9.71
CA THR A 44 -0.18 -6.19 -8.90
C THR A 44 -1.18 -5.04 -8.94
N ASP A 45 -2.45 -5.33 -8.67
CA ASP A 45 -3.50 -4.32 -8.58
C ASP A 45 -3.57 -3.66 -7.21
N PHE A 46 -3.22 -4.41 -6.15
CA PHE A 46 -3.28 -3.94 -4.76
C PHE A 46 -2.06 -4.39 -3.99
N PHE A 47 -1.56 -3.51 -3.13
CA PHE A 47 -0.43 -3.77 -2.25
C PHE A 47 -0.85 -3.69 -0.78
N LEU A 48 -0.75 -4.82 -0.05
CA LEU A 48 -1.17 -4.91 1.35
C LEU A 48 0.00 -4.62 2.30
N MET A 49 -0.11 -3.54 3.08
CA MET A 49 0.85 -3.14 4.12
C MET A 49 0.19 -3.15 5.50
N PRO A 50 0.09 -4.30 6.18
CA PRO A 50 -0.48 -4.40 7.51
C PRO A 50 0.56 -4.15 8.60
N SER A 51 1.44 -3.17 8.42
CA SER A 51 2.49 -2.81 9.36
C SER A 51 1.88 -2.36 10.68
N GLN A 52 2.32 -2.95 11.80
CA GLN A 52 1.90 -2.51 13.13
C GLN A 52 2.58 -1.20 13.54
N PHE A 53 3.77 -0.97 13.04
CA PHE A 53 4.57 0.23 13.21
C PHE A 53 5.25 0.59 11.89
N GLU A 54 5.08 1.80 11.41
CA GLU A 54 5.65 2.29 10.15
C GLU A 54 5.99 3.77 10.28
N PRO A 55 7.25 4.13 10.60
CA PRO A 55 7.63 5.53 10.80
C PRO A 55 7.39 6.41 9.58
N CYS A 56 7.72 5.92 8.40
CA CYS A 56 7.57 6.61 7.12
C CYS A 56 6.90 5.69 6.10
N GLY A 57 7.58 4.60 5.74
CA GLY A 57 7.25 3.76 4.61
C GLY A 57 7.59 4.44 3.27
N MET A 58 8.03 3.64 2.32
CA MET A 58 8.25 4.08 0.94
C MET A 58 7.46 3.25 -0.05
N ASN A 59 7.22 1.99 0.27
CA ASN A 59 6.59 1.04 -0.65
C ASN A 59 5.16 1.45 -1.04
N GLN A 60 4.40 2.13 -0.15
CA GLN A 60 3.09 2.69 -0.50
C GLN A 60 3.22 3.80 -1.57
N MET A 61 4.27 4.61 -1.53
CA MET A 61 4.51 5.65 -2.53
C MET A 61 4.99 5.05 -3.85
N TYR A 62 5.87 4.03 -3.79
CA TYR A 62 6.28 3.30 -4.98
C TYR A 62 5.10 2.59 -5.64
N SER A 63 4.25 1.91 -4.85
CA SER A 63 3.07 1.23 -5.39
C SER A 63 2.12 2.20 -6.08
N LEU A 64 1.85 3.39 -5.50
CA LEU A 64 1.05 4.44 -6.15
C LEU A 64 1.67 4.87 -7.49
N ARG A 65 3.01 5.04 -7.53
CA ARG A 65 3.70 5.42 -8.77
C ARG A 65 3.58 4.35 -9.86
N TYR A 66 3.52 3.08 -9.49
CA TYR A 66 3.25 1.97 -10.41
C TYR A 66 1.77 1.80 -10.77
N GLY A 67 0.86 2.52 -10.11
CA GLY A 67 -0.59 2.36 -10.27
C GLY A 67 -1.19 1.25 -9.43
N THR A 68 -0.43 0.71 -8.50
CA THR A 68 -0.86 -0.30 -7.54
C THR A 68 -1.45 0.37 -6.30
N ILE A 69 -2.69 0.04 -5.95
CA ILE A 69 -3.42 0.73 -4.89
C ILE A 69 -3.09 0.11 -3.52
N PRO A 70 -2.57 0.90 -2.54
CA PRO A 70 -2.25 0.40 -1.22
C PRO A 70 -3.49 0.06 -0.39
N ILE A 71 -3.35 -0.99 0.45
CA ILE A 71 -4.30 -1.32 1.53
C ILE A 71 -3.49 -1.30 2.82
N VAL A 72 -3.71 -0.32 3.69
CA VAL A 72 -2.81 -0.04 4.80
C VAL A 72 -3.51 0.00 6.17
N TYR A 73 -2.76 -0.32 7.23
CA TYR A 73 -3.13 0.06 8.58
C TYR A 73 -2.79 1.55 8.79
N LYS A 74 -3.71 2.29 9.44
CA LYS A 74 -3.56 3.73 9.70
C LYS A 74 -2.55 3.98 10.81
N VAL A 75 -1.27 4.03 10.47
CA VAL A 75 -0.17 4.23 11.41
C VAL A 75 0.99 5.00 10.76
N GLY A 76 1.61 5.93 11.50
CA GLY A 76 2.78 6.69 11.06
C GLY A 76 2.67 7.21 9.64
N GLY A 77 3.72 7.08 8.85
CA GLY A 77 3.75 7.57 7.47
C GLY A 77 2.69 6.98 6.54
N LEU A 78 2.14 5.80 6.85
CA LEU A 78 1.00 5.26 6.09
C LEU A 78 -0.26 6.10 6.31
N ALA A 79 -0.48 6.62 7.54
CA ALA A 79 -1.60 7.50 7.84
C ALA A 79 -1.44 8.89 7.22
N ASP A 80 -0.20 9.33 6.99
CA ASP A 80 0.11 10.64 6.41
C ASP A 80 -0.02 10.63 4.89
N THR A 81 0.29 9.50 4.25
CA THR A 81 0.39 9.40 2.78
C THR A 81 -0.81 8.73 2.12
N ILE A 82 -1.56 7.88 2.84
CA ILE A 82 -2.67 7.11 2.27
C ILE A 82 -4.00 7.54 2.88
N GLN A 83 -4.93 7.90 2.00
CA GLN A 83 -6.29 8.30 2.34
C GLN A 83 -7.29 7.32 1.71
N GLU A 84 -8.38 7.05 2.44
CA GLU A 84 -9.45 6.17 1.94
C GLU A 84 -10.04 6.69 0.62
N ILE A 85 -10.13 5.81 -0.37
CA ILE A 85 -10.72 6.13 -1.67
C ILE A 85 -12.21 6.43 -1.51
N ASN A 86 -12.62 7.62 -1.97
CA ASN A 86 -14.00 8.02 -2.16
C ASN A 86 -14.25 8.20 -3.66
N ILE A 87 -15.07 7.32 -4.24
CA ILE A 87 -15.36 7.31 -5.68
C ILE A 87 -16.20 8.54 -6.05
N ASP A 88 -17.18 8.89 -5.22
CA ASP A 88 -18.13 9.98 -5.51
C ASP A 88 -17.44 11.35 -5.49
N GLU A 89 -16.47 11.53 -4.59
CA GLU A 89 -15.67 12.75 -4.46
C GLU A 89 -14.41 12.73 -5.32
N GLN A 90 -14.12 11.64 -5.99
CA GLN A 90 -12.88 11.41 -6.74
C GLN A 90 -11.61 11.68 -5.92
N SER A 91 -11.64 11.33 -4.63
CA SER A 91 -10.57 11.59 -3.66
C SER A 91 -9.98 10.30 -3.08
N GLY A 92 -8.89 10.43 -2.30
CA GLY A 92 -8.19 9.31 -1.66
C GLY A 92 -7.39 8.46 -2.66
N ASN A 93 -6.45 7.68 -2.16
CA ASN A 93 -5.47 6.96 -2.98
C ASN A 93 -5.25 5.51 -2.54
N GLY A 94 -5.96 5.04 -1.51
CA GLY A 94 -5.84 3.66 -1.03
C GLY A 94 -7.01 3.23 -0.17
N PHE A 95 -6.87 2.09 0.46
CA PHE A 95 -7.84 1.56 1.43
C PHE A 95 -7.21 1.52 2.81
N VAL A 96 -7.90 2.08 3.80
CA VAL A 96 -7.38 2.26 5.16
C VAL A 96 -8.20 1.45 6.15
N PHE A 97 -7.53 0.77 7.10
CA PHE A 97 -8.19 0.22 8.28
C PHE A 97 -7.59 0.81 9.55
N GLU A 98 -8.47 1.20 10.48
CA GLU A 98 -8.10 2.00 11.66
C GLU A 98 -7.83 1.17 12.92
N LYS A 99 -8.27 -0.08 12.96
CA LYS A 99 -8.02 -0.98 14.09
C LYS A 99 -7.14 -2.13 13.63
N TYR A 100 -6.03 -2.35 14.34
CA TYR A 100 -5.09 -3.43 14.04
C TYR A 100 -5.68 -4.80 14.37
N THR A 101 -6.60 -5.24 13.55
CA THR A 101 -7.25 -6.55 13.66
C THR A 101 -7.42 -7.20 12.30
N SER A 102 -7.34 -8.52 12.24
CA SER A 102 -7.57 -9.28 11.00
C SER A 102 -8.96 -9.00 10.41
N ARG A 103 -9.96 -8.75 11.24
CA ARG A 103 -11.32 -8.43 10.81
C ARG A 103 -11.37 -7.13 10.00
N GLU A 104 -10.73 -6.06 10.51
CA GLU A 104 -10.72 -4.76 9.82
C GLU A 104 -9.84 -4.81 8.56
N MET A 105 -8.70 -5.48 8.62
CA MET A 105 -7.88 -5.73 7.42
C MET A 105 -8.69 -6.45 6.32
N VAL A 106 -9.40 -7.52 6.66
CA VAL A 106 -10.25 -8.25 5.69
C VAL A 106 -11.37 -7.37 5.16
N ARG A 107 -11.93 -6.45 5.96
CA ARG A 107 -12.93 -5.48 5.48
C ARG A 107 -12.33 -4.52 4.45
N ALA A 108 -11.11 -4.02 4.67
CA ALA A 108 -10.41 -3.18 3.71
C ALA A 108 -10.14 -3.93 2.40
N ILE A 109 -9.64 -5.15 2.49
CA ILE A 109 -9.45 -6.03 1.31
C ILE A 109 -10.76 -6.23 0.54
N LYS A 110 -11.89 -6.44 1.24
CA LYS A 110 -13.19 -6.60 0.59
C LYS A 110 -13.65 -5.33 -0.15
N ARG A 111 -13.34 -4.13 0.38
CA ARG A 111 -13.60 -2.86 -0.32
C ARG A 111 -12.79 -2.76 -1.60
N ALA A 112 -11.49 -3.09 -1.53
CA ALA A 112 -10.60 -3.13 -2.69
C ALA A 112 -11.11 -4.11 -3.76
N LEU A 113 -11.48 -5.33 -3.38
CA LEU A 113 -12.04 -6.32 -4.29
C LEU A 113 -13.42 -5.91 -4.87
N LYS A 114 -14.18 -5.09 -4.16
CA LYS A 114 -15.42 -4.51 -4.72
C LYS A 114 -15.10 -3.47 -5.80
N LEU A 115 -14.09 -2.62 -5.59
CA LEU A 115 -13.61 -1.69 -6.60
C LEU A 115 -13.02 -2.42 -7.80
N TYR A 116 -12.29 -3.51 -7.60
CA TYR A 116 -11.68 -4.30 -8.68
C TYR A 116 -12.69 -4.76 -9.73
N LYS A 117 -13.95 -5.00 -9.32
CA LYS A 117 -15.04 -5.38 -10.25
C LYS A 117 -15.57 -4.21 -11.07
N LYS A 118 -15.13 -3.00 -10.79
CA LYS A 118 -15.57 -1.77 -11.43
C LYS A 118 -14.42 -1.20 -12.26
N THR A 119 -14.19 -1.79 -13.43
CA THR A 119 -13.01 -1.57 -14.26
C THR A 119 -12.77 -0.10 -14.60
N GLU A 120 -13.82 0.63 -14.97
CA GLU A 120 -13.71 2.04 -15.37
C GLU A 120 -13.34 2.93 -14.19
N GLU A 121 -14.00 2.74 -13.03
CA GLU A 121 -13.67 3.49 -11.81
C GLU A 121 -12.26 3.16 -11.33
N LEU A 122 -11.87 1.88 -11.36
CA LEU A 122 -10.51 1.46 -11.00
C LEU A 122 -9.47 2.11 -11.90
N HIS A 123 -9.66 2.08 -13.21
CA HIS A 123 -8.75 2.70 -14.16
C HIS A 123 -8.61 4.22 -13.93
N THR A 124 -9.72 4.90 -13.70
CA THR A 124 -9.73 6.35 -13.39
C THR A 124 -8.91 6.64 -12.12
N ILE A 125 -9.07 5.82 -11.08
CA ILE A 125 -8.31 5.96 -9.85
C ILE A 125 -6.82 5.70 -10.08
N ILE A 126 -6.46 4.64 -10.80
CA ILE A 126 -5.06 4.31 -11.12
C ILE A 126 -4.38 5.50 -11.83
N VAL A 127 -5.00 6.04 -12.88
CA VAL A 127 -4.45 7.20 -13.61
C VAL A 127 -4.27 8.42 -12.71
N ARG A 128 -5.14 8.60 -11.72
CA ARG A 128 -5.07 9.70 -10.77
C ARG A 128 -3.94 9.51 -9.75
N VAL A 129 -3.86 8.34 -9.12
CA VAL A 129 -2.86 8.08 -8.07
C VAL A 129 -1.44 8.03 -8.61
N MET A 130 -1.24 7.60 -9.84
CA MET A 130 0.07 7.65 -10.52
C MET A 130 0.62 9.07 -10.71
N LYS A 131 -0.22 10.10 -10.60
CA LYS A 131 0.15 11.52 -10.72
C LYS A 131 0.48 12.16 -9.38
N GLU A 132 0.26 11.46 -8.27
CA GLU A 132 0.63 11.98 -6.95
C GLU A 132 2.14 12.18 -6.87
N ASP A 133 2.53 13.34 -6.34
CA ASP A 133 3.92 13.74 -6.28
C ASP A 133 4.42 13.71 -4.82
N PHE A 134 5.29 12.76 -4.55
CA PHE A 134 6.00 12.60 -3.27
C PHE A 134 7.49 12.96 -3.41
N SER A 135 7.85 13.77 -4.40
CA SER A 135 9.23 14.17 -4.66
C SER A 135 9.80 15.12 -3.59
N TRP A 136 11.10 15.27 -3.62
CA TRP A 136 11.80 16.26 -2.80
C TRP A 136 11.42 17.70 -3.14
N ASP A 137 10.97 17.98 -4.37
CA ASP A 137 10.56 19.33 -4.75
C ASP A 137 9.37 19.77 -3.89
N VAL A 138 8.33 18.91 -3.77
CA VAL A 138 7.17 19.18 -2.89
C VAL A 138 7.58 19.32 -1.42
N SER A 139 8.46 18.43 -0.95
CA SER A 139 8.94 18.48 0.44
C SER A 139 9.77 19.74 0.70
N THR A 140 10.62 20.13 -0.24
CA THR A 140 11.46 21.33 -0.15
C THR A 140 10.62 22.60 -0.02
N ASP A 141 9.55 22.73 -0.81
CA ASP A 141 8.65 23.88 -0.71
C ASP A 141 8.01 23.98 0.67
N GLN A 142 7.60 22.85 1.27
CA GLN A 142 7.07 22.82 2.64
C GLN A 142 8.12 23.25 3.69
N TYR A 143 9.38 22.82 3.54
CA TYR A 143 10.47 23.27 4.40
C TYR A 143 10.74 24.77 4.26
N LEU A 144 10.76 25.31 3.03
CA LEU A 144 10.91 26.74 2.77
C LEU A 144 9.79 27.55 3.41
N ASP A 145 8.56 27.10 3.32
CA ASP A 145 7.41 27.73 3.98
C ASP A 145 7.59 27.81 5.51
N ILE A 146 8.11 26.75 6.13
CA ILE A 146 8.41 26.77 7.57
C ILE A 146 9.50 27.78 7.89
N TYR A 147 10.59 27.80 7.12
CA TYR A 147 11.68 28.76 7.33
C TYR A 147 11.20 30.20 7.18
N HIS A 148 10.40 30.50 6.16
CA HIS A 148 9.82 31.83 6.00
C HIS A 148 8.95 32.24 7.19
N LYS A 149 8.17 31.34 7.77
CA LYS A 149 7.34 31.63 8.95
C LYS A 149 8.14 31.87 10.23
N ILE A 150 9.35 31.31 10.33
CA ILE A 150 10.21 31.45 11.52
C ILE A 150 11.07 32.71 11.43
N LEU A 151 11.39 33.16 10.22
CA LEU A 151 12.27 34.32 9.97
C LEU A 151 11.55 35.67 9.97
N ILE A 152 10.24 35.68 10.12
CA ILE A 152 9.42 36.88 10.31
C ILE A 152 9.15 37.11 11.79
#